data_dec1b0b8cb3a3a944cf0937093deb530
#
_entry.id   dec1b0b8cb3a3a944cf0937093deb530
#
_cell.length_a   1.000
_cell.length_b   1.000
_cell.length_c   1.000
_cell.angle_alpha   90.00
_cell.angle_beta   90.00
_cell.angle_gamma   90.00
#
_symmetry.space_group_name_H-M   'P 1'
#
loop_
_entity.id
_entity.type
_entity.pdbx_description
1 polymer ?
#
loop_
_entity_poly.entity_id
_entity_poly.type
_entity_poly.pdbx_seq_one_letter_code
_entity_poly.pdbx_strand_id
1 'polypeptide(L)'
;MRSKGEIVAELRTMLRDVLAVSAAGTRYARIARAHGYVDGYMRALLDLDVVTRAELLEVVSSERERVSGPAVAVLDEVAADEAAVA
;
A
#
# COMPACT_ATOMS: atom_id res chain seq x y z
N MET A 1 -15.08 6.29 -20.41
CA MET A 1 -14.97 6.28 -18.94
C MET A 1 -14.31 4.97 -18.50
N ARG A 2 -13.36 5.05 -17.59
CA ARG A 2 -12.65 3.86 -17.12
C ARG A 2 -13.57 3.02 -16.22
N SER A 3 -13.48 1.70 -16.34
CA SER A 3 -14.22 0.79 -15.47
C SER A 3 -13.64 0.78 -14.06
N LYS A 4 -14.43 0.32 -13.09
CA LYS A 4 -13.95 0.11 -11.72
C LYS A 4 -12.71 -0.79 -11.69
N GLY A 5 -12.71 -1.87 -12.50
CA GLY A 5 -11.57 -2.78 -12.59
C GLY A 5 -10.31 -2.10 -13.09
N GLU A 6 -10.42 -1.23 -14.08
CA GLU A 6 -9.29 -0.45 -14.59
C GLU A 6 -8.76 0.54 -13.56
N ILE A 7 -9.66 1.20 -12.82
CA ILE A 7 -9.29 2.14 -11.76
C ILE A 7 -8.57 1.42 -10.63
N VAL A 8 -9.08 0.27 -10.20
CA VAL A 8 -8.44 -0.54 -9.16
C VAL A 8 -7.08 -1.07 -9.64
N ALA A 9 -6.97 -1.49 -10.90
CA ALA A 9 -5.69 -1.93 -11.48
C ALA A 9 -4.66 -0.80 -11.47
N GLU A 10 -5.07 0.42 -11.78
CA GLU A 10 -4.20 1.61 -11.72
C GLU A 10 -3.74 1.85 -10.27
N LEU A 11 -4.65 1.78 -9.32
CA LEU A 11 -4.31 1.93 -7.90
C LEU A 11 -3.29 0.87 -7.47
N ARG A 12 -3.44 -0.38 -7.88
CA ARG A 12 -2.48 -1.45 -7.57
C ARG A 12 -1.09 -1.13 -8.10
N THR A 13 -1.00 -0.62 -9.32
CA THR A 13 0.27 -0.19 -9.92
C THR A 13 0.91 0.93 -9.11
N MET A 14 0.14 1.93 -8.72
CA MET A 14 0.62 3.06 -7.91
C MET A 14 1.14 2.58 -6.55
N LEU A 15 0.43 1.65 -5.91
CA LEU A 15 0.82 1.08 -4.62
C LEU A 15 2.11 0.26 -4.74
N ARG A 16 2.25 -0.54 -5.78
CA ARG A 16 3.48 -1.29 -6.03
C ARG A 16 4.69 -0.37 -6.15
N ASP A 17 4.54 0.70 -6.91
CA ASP A 17 5.62 1.66 -7.14
C ASP A 17 6.01 2.35 -5.83
N VAL A 18 5.03 2.81 -5.05
CA VAL A 18 5.26 3.48 -3.77
C VAL A 18 5.94 2.54 -2.77
N LEU A 19 5.42 1.31 -2.64
CA LEU A 19 5.96 0.34 -1.69
C LEU A 19 7.37 -0.11 -2.08
N ALA A 20 7.64 -0.26 -3.38
CA ALA A 20 8.96 -0.60 -3.89
C ALA A 20 9.98 0.51 -3.62
N VAL A 21 9.59 1.77 -3.80
CA VAL A 21 10.42 2.94 -3.51
C VAL A 21 10.75 3.01 -2.02
N SER A 22 9.75 2.75 -1.16
CA SER A 22 9.94 2.71 0.29
C SER A 22 10.89 1.60 0.70
N ALA A 23 10.75 0.40 0.13
CA ALA A 23 11.61 -0.74 0.41
C ALA A 23 13.05 -0.53 -0.06
N ALA A 24 13.27 0.26 -1.10
CA ALA A 24 14.58 0.56 -1.65
C ALA A 24 15.39 1.59 -0.84
N GLY A 25 14.81 2.16 0.23
CA GLY A 25 15.51 3.12 1.07
C GLY A 25 15.70 4.50 0.44
N THR A 26 14.79 4.90 -0.42
CA THR A 26 14.80 6.21 -1.08
C THR A 26 14.65 7.34 -0.05
N ARG A 27 15.07 8.55 -0.43
CA ARG A 27 14.97 9.74 0.43
C ARG A 27 13.56 9.93 0.95
N TYR A 28 13.46 10.23 2.25
CA TYR A 28 12.19 10.40 2.96
C TYR A 28 11.21 11.37 2.27
N ALA A 29 11.72 12.53 1.80
CA ALA A 29 10.86 13.51 1.14
C ALA A 29 10.20 12.97 -0.12
N ARG A 30 10.93 12.14 -0.90
CA ARG A 30 10.41 11.52 -2.11
C ARG A 30 9.37 10.45 -1.77
N ILE A 31 9.62 9.66 -0.74
CA ILE A 31 8.69 8.66 -0.23
C ILE A 31 7.41 9.33 0.25
N ALA A 32 7.52 10.38 1.05
CA ALA A 32 6.37 11.12 1.57
C ALA A 32 5.50 11.70 0.44
N ARG A 33 6.13 12.24 -0.60
CA ARG A 33 5.41 12.79 -1.75
C ARG A 33 4.66 11.70 -2.51
N ALA A 34 5.31 10.56 -2.74
CA ALA A 34 4.70 9.43 -3.44
C ALA A 34 3.53 8.86 -2.65
N HIS A 35 3.67 8.70 -1.33
CA HIS A 35 2.60 8.27 -0.45
C HIS A 35 1.44 9.25 -0.45
N GLY A 36 1.72 10.54 -0.38
CA GLY A 36 0.70 11.58 -0.41
C GLY A 36 -0.13 11.54 -1.68
N TYR A 37 0.50 11.30 -2.82
CA TYR A 37 -0.19 11.16 -4.10
C TYR A 37 -1.16 9.97 -4.10
N VAL A 38 -0.70 8.82 -3.65
CA VAL A 38 -1.52 7.60 -3.59
C VAL A 38 -2.65 7.75 -2.57
N ASP A 39 -2.36 8.34 -1.41
CA ASP A 39 -3.38 8.60 -0.38
C ASP A 39 -4.48 9.51 -0.92
N GLY A 40 -4.10 10.55 -1.65
CA GLY A 40 -5.06 11.46 -2.29
C GLY A 40 -5.91 10.75 -3.33
N TYR A 41 -5.31 9.88 -4.12
CA TYR A 41 -6.01 9.07 -5.10
C TYR A 41 -7.04 8.13 -4.43
N MET A 42 -6.63 7.43 -3.39
CA MET A 42 -7.53 6.55 -2.63
C MET A 42 -8.67 7.34 -1.98
N ARG A 43 -8.37 8.52 -1.43
CA ARG A 43 -9.39 9.38 -0.84
C ARG A 43 -10.42 9.82 -1.88
N ALA A 44 -9.98 10.16 -3.08
CA ALA A 44 -10.88 10.53 -4.17
C ALA A 44 -11.79 9.36 -4.56
N LEU A 45 -11.27 8.15 -4.61
CA LEU A 45 -12.06 6.97 -4.93
C LEU A 45 -13.14 6.69 -3.88
N LEU A 46 -12.83 6.92 -2.59
CA LEU A 46 -13.82 6.83 -1.51
C LEU A 46 -14.88 7.92 -1.63
N ASP A 47 -14.45 9.16 -1.84
CA ASP A 47 -15.35 10.32 -1.91
C ASP A 47 -16.32 10.22 -3.09
N LEU A 48 -15.88 9.58 -4.18
CA LEU A 48 -16.71 9.37 -5.38
C LEU A 48 -17.48 8.04 -5.35
N ASP A 49 -17.39 7.30 -4.26
CA ASP A 49 -18.04 6.00 -4.10
C ASP A 49 -17.66 4.97 -5.19
N VAL A 50 -16.47 5.09 -5.75
CA VAL A 50 -15.95 4.13 -6.74
C VAL A 50 -15.61 2.81 -6.06
N VAL A 51 -15.05 2.90 -4.85
CA VAL A 51 -14.68 1.74 -4.04
C VAL A 51 -15.15 1.94 -2.60
N THR A 52 -15.33 0.84 -1.88
CA THR A 52 -15.59 0.89 -0.44
C THR A 52 -14.28 0.89 0.34
N ARG A 53 -14.37 1.28 1.61
CA ARG A 53 -13.21 1.22 2.51
C ARG A 53 -12.67 -0.21 2.64
N ALA A 54 -13.55 -1.20 2.73
CA ALA A 54 -13.16 -2.62 2.80
C ALA A 54 -12.38 -3.05 1.56
N GLU A 55 -12.85 -2.63 0.38
CA GLU A 55 -12.16 -2.91 -0.88
C GLU A 55 -10.77 -2.29 -0.92
N LEU A 56 -10.63 -1.04 -0.46
CA LEU A 56 -9.31 -0.38 -0.40
C LEU A 56 -8.36 -1.09 0.56
N LEU A 57 -8.84 -1.48 1.74
CA LEU A 57 -8.03 -2.21 2.71
C LEU A 57 -7.52 -3.52 2.13
N GLU A 58 -8.37 -4.24 1.41
CA GLU A 58 -7.98 -5.48 0.74
C GLU A 58 -6.90 -5.24 -0.33
N VAL A 59 -7.07 -4.22 -1.16
CA VAL A 59 -6.10 -3.88 -2.20
C VAL A 59 -4.75 -3.51 -1.58
N VAL A 60 -4.75 -2.65 -0.57
CA VAL A 60 -3.52 -2.21 0.10
C VAL A 60 -2.81 -3.39 0.77
N SER A 61 -3.54 -4.22 1.49
CA SER A 61 -2.98 -5.40 2.16
C SER A 61 -2.37 -6.38 1.17
N SER A 62 -3.08 -6.64 0.08
CA SER A 62 -2.65 -7.54 -0.99
C SER A 62 -1.34 -7.05 -1.64
N GLU A 63 -1.26 -5.76 -1.96
CA GLU A 63 -0.05 -5.21 -2.58
C GLU A 63 1.11 -5.12 -1.59
N ARG A 64 0.84 -4.86 -0.33
CA ARG A 64 1.86 -4.85 0.72
C ARG A 64 2.49 -6.24 0.89
N GLU A 65 1.68 -7.29 0.92
CA GLU A 65 2.15 -8.67 0.98
C GLU A 65 3.02 -9.02 -0.23
N ARG A 66 2.61 -8.58 -1.41
CA ARG A 66 3.34 -8.84 -2.65
C ARG A 66 4.76 -8.25 -2.62
N VAL A 67 4.90 -7.01 -2.15
CA VAL A 67 6.19 -6.32 -2.07
C VAL A 67 7.04 -6.86 -0.93
N SER A 68 6.43 -7.10 0.23
CA SER A 68 7.11 -7.58 1.43
C SER A 68 7.53 -9.04 1.34
N GLY A 69 6.68 -9.88 0.72
CA GLY A 69 6.93 -11.31 0.60
C GLY A 69 6.95 -12.05 1.93
N PRO A 70 7.12 -13.38 1.89
CA PRO A 70 7.13 -14.19 3.11
C PRO A 70 8.27 -13.84 4.08
N ALA A 71 9.41 -13.39 3.57
CA ALA A 71 10.57 -13.07 4.41
C ALA A 71 10.29 -11.89 5.34
N VAL A 72 9.59 -10.86 4.84
CA VAL A 72 9.25 -9.69 5.67
C VAL A 72 8.15 -10.03 6.66
N ALA A 73 7.20 -10.89 6.30
CA ALA A 73 6.17 -11.38 7.22
C ALA A 73 6.82 -12.08 8.42
N VAL A 74 7.86 -12.89 8.18
CA VAL A 74 8.62 -13.56 9.24
C VAL A 74 9.34 -12.55 10.13
N LEU A 75 9.95 -11.52 9.53
CA LEU A 75 10.62 -10.45 10.30
C LEU A 75 9.63 -9.67 11.15
N ASP A 76 8.45 -9.40 10.65
CA ASP A 76 7.40 -8.72 11.42
C ASP A 76 6.95 -9.57 12.62
N GLU A 77 6.82 -10.88 12.45
CA GLU A 77 6.50 -11.81 13.53
C GLU A 77 7.60 -11.83 14.61
N VAL A 78 8.86 -11.89 14.18
CA VAL A 78 10.02 -11.86 15.09
C VAL A 78 10.05 -10.55 15.88
N ALA A 79 9.82 -9.42 15.21
CA ALA A 79 9.76 -8.11 15.87
C ALA A 79 8.60 -8.03 16.87
N ALA A 80 7.44 -8.59 16.56
CA ALA A 80 6.29 -8.66 17.45
C ALA A 80 6.60 -9.54 18.67
N ASP A 81 7.25 -10.67 18.48
CA ASP A 81 7.66 -11.56 19.59
C ASP A 81 8.68 -10.89 20.52
N GLU A 82 9.64 -10.19 19.96
CA GLU A 82 10.62 -9.41 20.77
C GLU A 82 9.92 -8.31 21.56
N ALA A 83 8.98 -7.61 20.97
CA ALA A 83 8.21 -6.58 21.66
C ALA A 83 7.33 -7.17 22.77
N ALA A 84 6.80 -8.38 22.58
CA ALA A 84 5.99 -9.07 23.58
C ALA A 84 6.83 -9.56 24.77
N VAL A 85 8.10 -9.87 24.56
CA VAL A 85 9.02 -10.36 25.60
C VAL A 85 9.60 -9.18 26.42
N ALA A 86 9.70 -8.03 25.80
CA ALA A 86 10.19 -6.83 26.46
C ALA A 86 9.12 -6.24 27.40
#